data_f6273ac0b5caf0ca874fb625832dece9
#
_entry.id   f6273ac0b5caf0ca874fb625832dece9
#
_cell.length_a   1.000
_cell.length_b   1.000
_cell.length_c   1.000
_cell.angle_alpha   90.00
_cell.angle_beta   90.00
_cell.angle_gamma   90.00
#
_symmetry.space_group_name_H-M   'P 1'
#
loop_
_entity.id
_entity.type
_entity.pdbx_description
1 polymer ?
#
loop_
_entity_poly.entity_id
_entity_poly.type
_entity_poly.pdbx_seq_one_letter_code
_entity_poly.pdbx_strand_id
1 'polypeptide(L)'
;MKKRSSRAIALLLAVVMVLALAACGEEPAVDPAESGEPEPSGETPAASGSGLVIALPGEPQSLDPYAHSMYYNFMAATLIFDTLVTKDADGNYVPELATEWEFTDDLTLHVVLRDDVYFHDGSQLTADDVKFTLDTAAASSFSSSIFAWYDPDNTTVIDPQTIDIKLKYAYAATLEVLASIRSAIVNKAAYEADPASYTRTPIGTGPMKVENWYSGDRIEFVKNEDYWGEPVAFDTCTFRIIVEASTRTIELETGGVDIAVDLAYSDWSRIEENPELVLVSGRTDNMASLVFNNSIEPFNNILVRQALAHALDLESLVQVCWEGTAEVAEGYYASSMLGFKAEGPREYNVELAKELLAEAGYPDGFSFTYTTYQTNLNQTFAQVVQSMWAEIGVEAKIEIVDLATFTDMNNNGQLTTALLTPSVAISDPSAALILWPITRTISLRHNDQHIQDLLDAGSSTYDEAERVEIYQELQDYLYEMTYTVPVAYPTFAFGAAADVQGFNFASNQIPDLTTVSVG
;
A
#
# COMPACT_ATOMS: atom_id res chain seq x y z
N MET A 1 -42.48 -7.28 -45.61
CA MET A 1 -41.63 -8.40 -46.04
C MET A 1 -40.47 -8.64 -45.00
N LYS A 2 -40.77 -8.78 -43.69
CA LYS A 2 -39.72 -9.01 -42.64
C LYS A 2 -40.09 -10.13 -41.64
N LYS A 3 -40.94 -11.10 -41.99
CA LYS A 3 -41.36 -12.21 -41.12
C LYS A 3 -41.07 -13.63 -41.67
N ARG A 4 -40.27 -13.77 -42.74
CA ARG A 4 -39.97 -15.08 -43.36
C ARG A 4 -38.53 -15.58 -43.14
N SER A 5 -37.59 -14.73 -42.63
CA SER A 5 -36.18 -15.11 -42.44
C SER A 5 -35.87 -15.80 -41.09
N SER A 6 -36.66 -15.50 -40.04
CA SER A 6 -36.40 -16.09 -38.71
C SER A 6 -36.82 -17.56 -38.53
N ARG A 7 -37.74 -18.06 -39.38
CA ARG A 7 -38.17 -19.49 -39.33
C ARG A 7 -37.22 -20.43 -40.07
N ALA A 8 -36.45 -19.94 -41.02
CA ALA A 8 -35.47 -20.72 -41.75
C ALA A 8 -34.18 -20.97 -40.93
N ILE A 9 -33.80 -20.02 -40.11
CA ILE A 9 -32.61 -20.15 -39.22
C ILE A 9 -32.88 -21.10 -38.04
N ALA A 10 -34.10 -21.08 -37.50
CA ALA A 10 -34.50 -22.02 -36.43
C ALA A 10 -34.58 -23.49 -36.92
N LEU A 11 -34.92 -23.73 -38.18
CA LEU A 11 -34.96 -25.08 -38.75
C LEU A 11 -33.56 -25.63 -39.08
N LEU A 12 -32.61 -24.78 -39.44
CA LEU A 12 -31.22 -25.20 -39.71
C LEU A 12 -30.47 -25.59 -38.43
N LEU A 13 -30.73 -24.90 -37.30
CA LEU A 13 -30.15 -25.24 -35.98
C LEU A 13 -30.72 -26.55 -35.41
N ALA A 14 -31.97 -26.89 -35.68
CA ALA A 14 -32.58 -28.15 -35.24
C ALA A 14 -32.05 -29.37 -36.02
N VAL A 15 -31.67 -29.22 -37.30
CA VAL A 15 -31.13 -30.30 -38.13
C VAL A 15 -29.67 -30.63 -37.79
N VAL A 16 -28.88 -29.64 -37.34
CA VAL A 16 -27.50 -29.84 -36.89
C VAL A 16 -27.43 -30.58 -35.54
N MET A 17 -28.42 -30.40 -34.63
CA MET A 17 -28.49 -31.14 -33.38
C MET A 17 -28.91 -32.61 -33.50
N VAL A 18 -29.63 -32.97 -34.53
CA VAL A 18 -30.09 -34.37 -34.75
C VAL A 18 -29.03 -35.21 -35.46
N LEU A 19 -28.09 -34.62 -36.19
CA LEU A 19 -26.99 -35.31 -36.86
C LEU A 19 -25.79 -35.63 -35.94
N ALA A 20 -25.73 -35.04 -34.73
CA ALA A 20 -24.69 -35.31 -33.74
C ALA A 20 -24.97 -36.57 -32.85
N LEU A 21 -26.15 -37.18 -32.96
CA LEU A 21 -26.58 -38.33 -32.13
C LEU A 21 -26.57 -39.68 -32.88
N ALA A 22 -26.11 -39.76 -34.14
CA ALA A 22 -26.12 -40.96 -34.95
C ALA A 22 -24.73 -41.51 -35.33
N ALA A 23 -23.68 -41.15 -34.61
CA ALA A 23 -22.32 -41.63 -34.83
C ALA A 23 -21.73 -42.28 -33.55
N CYS A 24 -22.43 -43.28 -32.98
CA CYS A 24 -21.83 -44.24 -32.06
C CYS A 24 -21.89 -45.63 -32.74
N GLY A 25 -20.82 -45.96 -33.44
CA GLY A 25 -20.53 -47.31 -33.90
C GLY A 25 -19.80 -48.10 -32.82
N GLU A 26 -20.14 -49.38 -32.69
CA GLU A 26 -19.59 -50.34 -31.74
C GLU A 26 -18.06 -50.43 -31.82
N GLU A 27 -17.39 -50.35 -30.68
CA GLU A 27 -16.03 -50.83 -30.48
C GLU A 27 -16.01 -52.02 -29.50
N PRO A 28 -15.08 -52.98 -29.67
CA PRO A 28 -15.11 -54.27 -28.98
C PRO A 28 -14.65 -54.14 -27.51
N ALA A 29 -15.23 -55.03 -26.69
CA ALA A 29 -14.93 -55.17 -25.26
C ALA A 29 -13.43 -55.36 -24.98
N VAL A 30 -12.85 -54.47 -24.18
CA VAL A 30 -11.56 -54.66 -23.51
C VAL A 30 -11.83 -54.78 -22.00
N ASP A 31 -11.20 -55.80 -21.38
CA ASP A 31 -11.30 -56.11 -19.96
C ASP A 31 -11.06 -54.90 -19.04
N PRO A 32 -11.71 -54.82 -17.88
CA PRO A 32 -11.52 -53.72 -16.92
C PRO A 32 -10.15 -53.84 -16.28
N ALA A 33 -9.21 -52.98 -16.72
CA ALA A 33 -8.01 -52.67 -15.95
C ALA A 33 -8.41 -51.78 -14.78
N GLU A 34 -7.89 -52.09 -13.62
CA GLU A 34 -8.08 -51.44 -12.32
C GLU A 34 -8.07 -49.90 -12.44
N SER A 35 -9.13 -49.29 -11.95
CA SER A 35 -9.17 -47.87 -11.66
C SER A 35 -8.23 -47.60 -10.49
N GLY A 36 -7.01 -47.17 -10.79
CA GLY A 36 -6.15 -46.56 -9.81
C GLY A 36 -6.82 -45.27 -9.33
N GLU A 37 -7.13 -45.19 -8.02
CA GLU A 37 -7.41 -43.96 -7.34
C GLU A 37 -6.26 -42.97 -7.63
N PRO A 38 -6.51 -41.66 -7.82
CA PRO A 38 -5.45 -40.71 -7.89
C PRO A 38 -4.73 -40.74 -6.52
N GLU A 39 -3.47 -41.15 -6.54
CA GLU A 39 -2.62 -41.02 -5.37
C GLU A 39 -2.67 -39.56 -4.88
N PRO A 40 -2.79 -39.29 -3.56
CA PRO A 40 -2.68 -37.98 -3.04
C PRO A 40 -1.29 -37.45 -3.42
N SER A 41 -1.26 -36.29 -4.07
CA SER A 41 -0.07 -35.54 -4.41
C SER A 41 0.86 -35.50 -3.21
N GLY A 42 2.09 -35.93 -3.43
CA GLY A 42 3.08 -36.24 -2.43
C GLY A 42 3.22 -35.22 -1.33
N GLU A 43 3.41 -35.76 -0.14
CA GLU A 43 3.94 -35.05 1.02
C GLU A 43 5.15 -34.25 0.56
N THR A 44 5.06 -32.94 0.71
CA THR A 44 6.23 -32.05 0.66
C THR A 44 7.20 -32.59 1.71
N PRO A 45 8.47 -32.84 1.38
CA PRO A 45 9.43 -33.26 2.41
C PRO A 45 9.44 -32.16 3.46
N ALA A 46 9.12 -32.49 4.71
CA ALA A 46 9.37 -31.60 5.83
C ALA A 46 10.86 -31.27 5.79
N ALA A 47 11.20 -30.03 5.47
CA ALA A 47 12.55 -29.54 5.61
C ALA A 47 12.93 -29.70 7.07
N SER A 48 14.06 -30.33 7.36
CA SER A 48 14.57 -30.56 8.71
C SER A 48 15.27 -29.32 9.29
N GLY A 49 14.80 -28.13 8.92
CA GLY A 49 15.21 -26.82 9.42
C GLY A 49 13.98 -26.02 9.82
N SER A 50 14.15 -24.99 10.64
CA SER A 50 13.08 -24.07 11.00
C SER A 50 12.66 -23.28 9.73
N GLY A 51 11.43 -23.47 9.28
CA GLY A 51 10.87 -22.78 8.13
C GLY A 51 9.77 -21.82 8.56
N LEU A 52 9.67 -20.64 7.93
CA LEU A 52 8.59 -19.68 8.10
C LEU A 52 7.69 -19.71 6.85
N VAL A 53 6.38 -19.90 7.02
CA VAL A 53 5.42 -19.95 5.92
C VAL A 53 4.40 -18.82 6.05
N ILE A 54 4.33 -17.96 5.05
CA ILE A 54 3.47 -16.76 5.05
C ILE A 54 2.46 -16.85 3.90
N ALA A 55 1.16 -16.69 4.21
CA ALA A 55 0.11 -16.60 3.20
C ALA A 55 -0.10 -15.17 2.73
N LEU A 56 0.09 -14.91 1.43
CA LEU A 56 -0.13 -13.62 0.79
C LEU A 56 -1.49 -13.55 0.08
N PRO A 57 -2.12 -12.36 -0.02
CA PRO A 57 -3.40 -12.14 -0.71
C PRO A 57 -3.26 -12.16 -2.24
N GLY A 58 -2.05 -12.11 -2.77
CA GLY A 58 -1.78 -12.10 -4.20
C GLY A 58 -0.32 -12.36 -4.53
N GLU A 59 -0.06 -12.72 -5.77
CA GLU A 59 1.30 -12.91 -6.27
C GLU A 59 2.00 -11.57 -6.39
N PRO A 60 3.21 -11.38 -5.84
CA PRO A 60 4.06 -10.24 -6.13
C PRO A 60 4.28 -10.10 -7.65
N GLN A 61 4.11 -8.89 -8.17
CA GLN A 61 4.36 -8.65 -9.60
C GLN A 61 5.85 -8.66 -9.93
N SER A 62 6.66 -8.26 -8.97
CA SER A 62 8.11 -8.16 -9.05
C SER A 62 8.71 -8.19 -7.66
N LEU A 63 9.92 -8.71 -7.52
CA LEU A 63 10.78 -8.57 -6.33
C LEU A 63 11.82 -7.45 -6.50
N ASP A 64 11.86 -6.78 -7.66
CA ASP A 64 12.58 -5.53 -7.83
C ASP A 64 11.88 -4.42 -7.03
N PRO A 65 12.52 -3.80 -6.03
CA PRO A 65 11.90 -2.81 -5.15
C PRO A 65 11.41 -1.55 -5.88
N TYR A 66 11.85 -1.32 -7.12
CA TYR A 66 11.51 -0.14 -7.93
C TYR A 66 10.50 -0.41 -9.05
N ALA A 67 9.99 -1.66 -9.15
CA ALA A 67 9.04 -2.06 -10.18
C ALA A 67 7.60 -2.27 -9.66
N HIS A 68 7.29 -1.86 -8.43
CA HIS A 68 5.97 -2.03 -7.81
C HIS A 68 5.74 -1.06 -6.64
N SER A 69 4.50 -1.04 -6.10
CA SER A 69 4.11 -0.24 -4.92
C SER A 69 3.34 -1.03 -3.85
N MET A 70 3.15 -2.36 -4.03
CA MET A 70 2.36 -3.17 -3.09
C MET A 70 3.16 -3.50 -1.83
N TYR A 71 2.56 -3.38 -0.65
CA TYR A 71 3.23 -3.59 0.65
C TYR A 71 3.79 -5.02 0.81
N TYR A 72 3.08 -6.06 0.35
CA TYR A 72 3.56 -7.44 0.46
C TYR A 72 4.77 -7.76 -0.44
N ASN A 73 5.01 -6.96 -1.49
CA ASN A 73 6.26 -7.05 -2.23
C ASN A 73 7.43 -6.50 -1.40
N PHE A 74 7.18 -5.43 -0.61
CA PHE A 74 8.19 -4.90 0.31
C PHE A 74 8.47 -5.84 1.49
N MET A 75 7.52 -6.70 1.90
CA MET A 75 7.80 -7.79 2.85
C MET A 75 8.90 -8.73 2.31
N ALA A 76 8.86 -9.08 1.02
CA ALA A 76 9.94 -9.84 0.42
C ALA A 76 11.25 -9.05 0.36
N ALA A 77 11.16 -7.74 0.11
CA ALA A 77 12.33 -6.88 0.04
C ALA A 77 13.10 -6.82 1.37
N THR A 78 12.43 -6.87 2.54
CA THR A 78 13.11 -6.89 3.85
C THR A 78 13.96 -8.15 4.07
N LEU A 79 13.70 -9.23 3.35
CA LEU A 79 14.51 -10.44 3.39
C LEU A 79 15.69 -10.41 2.43
N ILE A 80 15.56 -9.67 1.32
CA ILE A 80 16.52 -9.72 0.19
C ILE A 80 17.53 -8.59 0.24
N PHE A 81 17.13 -7.43 0.76
CA PHE A 81 17.90 -6.19 0.66
C PHE A 81 18.06 -5.52 2.01
N ASP A 82 19.08 -4.67 2.09
CA ASP A 82 19.28 -3.72 3.18
C ASP A 82 19.23 -2.28 2.65
N THR A 83 19.16 -1.31 3.58
CA THR A 83 19.12 0.12 3.30
C THR A 83 20.39 0.81 3.79
N LEU A 84 20.58 2.10 3.46
CA LEU A 84 21.76 2.83 3.91
C LEU A 84 21.78 3.01 5.44
N VAL A 85 20.65 3.34 6.00
CA VAL A 85 20.45 3.56 7.43
C VAL A 85 19.17 2.87 7.86
N THR A 86 19.02 2.55 9.14
CA THR A 86 17.78 2.03 9.72
C THR A 86 17.38 2.84 10.95
N LYS A 87 16.29 2.46 11.63
CA LYS A 87 15.84 3.09 12.87
C LYS A 87 15.91 2.10 14.03
N ASP A 88 16.36 2.59 15.18
CA ASP A 88 16.25 1.86 16.43
C ASP A 88 14.81 1.91 17.00
N ALA A 89 14.59 1.24 18.13
CA ALA A 89 13.29 1.19 18.80
C ALA A 89 12.80 2.57 19.32
N ASP A 90 13.71 3.52 19.49
CA ASP A 90 13.40 4.88 19.91
C ASP A 90 13.16 5.83 18.70
N GLY A 91 13.31 5.31 17.46
CA GLY A 91 13.11 6.04 16.22
C GLY A 91 14.34 6.83 15.73
N ASN A 92 15.50 6.67 16.36
CA ASN A 92 16.72 7.33 15.91
C ASN A 92 17.32 6.60 14.71
N TYR A 93 17.90 7.35 13.77
CA TYR A 93 18.64 6.75 12.65
C TYR A 93 19.96 6.16 13.14
N VAL A 94 20.18 4.89 12.81
CA VAL A 94 21.36 4.12 13.16
C VAL A 94 22.02 3.53 11.91
N PRO A 95 23.36 3.23 11.97
CA PRO A 95 24.07 2.61 10.86
C PRO A 95 23.47 1.28 10.39
N GLU A 96 23.43 1.10 9.06
CA GLU A 96 23.15 -0.17 8.40
C GLU A 96 24.21 -0.43 7.32
N LEU A 97 23.95 -0.19 6.03
CA LEU A 97 25.02 -0.23 4.98
C LEU A 97 25.93 0.99 5.04
N ALA A 98 25.45 2.14 5.52
CA ALA A 98 26.28 3.31 5.81
C ALA A 98 26.77 3.24 7.27
N THR A 99 28.06 3.56 7.47
CA THR A 99 28.67 3.67 8.82
C THR A 99 28.61 5.09 9.36
N GLU A 100 28.67 6.08 8.46
CA GLU A 100 28.67 7.50 8.79
C GLU A 100 27.89 8.28 7.72
N TRP A 101 27.20 9.35 8.13
CA TRP A 101 26.56 10.29 7.23
C TRP A 101 26.47 11.66 7.87
N GLU A 102 26.62 12.71 7.06
CA GLU A 102 26.45 14.10 7.52
C GLU A 102 25.99 15.01 6.37
N PHE A 103 25.17 16.00 6.68
CA PHE A 103 24.90 17.08 5.76
C PHE A 103 26.06 18.08 5.80
N THR A 104 26.87 18.12 4.73
CA THR A 104 28.00 19.07 4.59
C THR A 104 27.53 20.48 4.20
N ASP A 105 26.38 20.57 3.58
CA ASP A 105 25.57 21.77 3.33
C ASP A 105 24.09 21.34 3.18
N ASP A 106 23.16 22.30 3.05
CA ASP A 106 21.71 22.04 2.98
C ASP A 106 21.29 21.11 1.82
N LEU A 107 22.15 20.91 0.84
CA LEU A 107 21.87 20.15 -0.38
C LEU A 107 22.86 18.99 -0.62
N THR A 108 23.73 18.67 0.35
CA THR A 108 24.71 17.59 0.20
C THR A 108 24.74 16.70 1.41
N LEU A 109 24.35 15.45 1.23
CA LEU A 109 24.51 14.40 2.22
C LEU A 109 25.76 13.58 1.86
N HIS A 110 26.80 13.68 2.69
CA HIS A 110 28.00 12.85 2.61
C HIS A 110 27.74 11.52 3.28
N VAL A 111 28.03 10.39 2.64
CA VAL A 111 27.77 9.03 3.15
C VAL A 111 29.01 8.17 3.00
N VAL A 112 29.40 7.46 4.06
CA VAL A 112 30.47 6.47 4.08
C VAL A 112 29.88 5.08 4.28
N LEU A 113 30.18 4.15 3.40
CA LEU A 113 29.69 2.76 3.42
C LEU A 113 30.63 1.83 4.20
N ARG A 114 30.07 0.72 4.64
CA ARG A 114 30.84 -0.43 5.14
C ARG A 114 31.71 -1.01 4.03
N ASP A 115 32.80 -1.65 4.40
CA ASP A 115 33.71 -2.34 3.47
C ASP A 115 33.66 -3.88 3.58
N ASP A 116 32.79 -4.41 4.45
CA ASP A 116 32.62 -5.83 4.75
C ASP A 116 31.30 -6.42 4.23
N VAL A 117 30.55 -5.69 3.40
CA VAL A 117 29.25 -6.13 2.84
C VAL A 117 29.41 -6.70 1.44
N TYR A 118 28.79 -7.87 1.22
CA TYR A 118 28.76 -8.54 -0.07
C TYR A 118 27.32 -8.86 -0.50
N PHE A 119 27.05 -8.72 -1.78
CA PHE A 119 25.81 -9.17 -2.38
C PHE A 119 25.70 -10.70 -2.41
N HIS A 120 24.51 -11.22 -2.66
CA HIS A 120 24.23 -12.67 -2.71
C HIS A 120 25.09 -13.43 -3.73
N ASP A 121 25.62 -12.77 -4.75
CA ASP A 121 26.52 -13.33 -5.76
C ASP A 121 28.00 -13.28 -5.37
N GLY A 122 28.32 -12.71 -4.20
CA GLY A 122 29.68 -12.55 -3.67
C GLY A 122 30.40 -11.30 -4.19
N SER A 123 29.77 -10.44 -4.97
CA SER A 123 30.32 -9.13 -5.32
C SER A 123 30.24 -8.17 -4.14
N GLN A 124 31.24 -7.30 -3.97
CA GLN A 124 31.28 -6.34 -2.87
C GLN A 124 30.35 -5.15 -3.15
N LEU A 125 29.66 -4.66 -2.11
CA LEU A 125 28.89 -3.41 -2.16
C LEU A 125 29.82 -2.22 -2.38
N THR A 126 29.41 -1.30 -3.26
CA THR A 126 30.12 -0.06 -3.53
C THR A 126 29.20 1.14 -3.63
N ALA A 127 29.78 2.34 -3.56
CA ALA A 127 29.07 3.60 -3.78
C ALA A 127 28.47 3.75 -5.19
N ASP A 128 28.99 3.00 -6.17
CA ASP A 128 28.39 2.92 -7.52
C ASP A 128 27.02 2.20 -7.50
N ASP A 129 26.85 1.20 -6.63
CA ASP A 129 25.56 0.51 -6.45
C ASP A 129 24.55 1.45 -5.78
N VAL A 130 24.98 2.22 -4.79
CA VAL A 130 24.14 3.25 -4.13
C VAL A 130 23.68 4.30 -5.14
N LYS A 131 24.61 4.86 -5.93
CA LYS A 131 24.24 5.84 -6.95
C LYS A 131 23.26 5.26 -7.96
N PHE A 132 23.55 4.06 -8.48
CA PHE A 132 22.69 3.36 -9.43
C PHE A 132 21.28 3.13 -8.85
N THR A 133 21.20 2.74 -7.57
CA THR A 133 19.96 2.55 -6.85
C THR A 133 19.13 3.82 -6.83
N LEU A 134 19.71 4.95 -6.40
CA LEU A 134 19.03 6.23 -6.32
C LEU A 134 18.61 6.76 -7.70
N ASP A 135 19.45 6.59 -8.72
CA ASP A 135 19.15 6.93 -10.13
C ASP A 135 17.94 6.13 -10.63
N THR A 136 17.92 4.81 -10.35
CA THR A 136 16.83 3.90 -10.73
C THR A 136 15.54 4.26 -10.00
N ALA A 137 15.60 4.49 -8.69
CA ALA A 137 14.45 4.88 -7.87
C ALA A 137 13.83 6.20 -8.35
N ALA A 138 14.65 7.20 -8.64
CA ALA A 138 14.20 8.50 -9.15
C ALA A 138 13.60 8.44 -10.56
N ALA A 139 14.01 7.47 -11.37
CA ALA A 139 13.49 7.25 -12.73
C ALA A 139 12.22 6.36 -12.75
N SER A 140 11.94 5.60 -11.70
CA SER A 140 10.81 4.67 -11.64
C SER A 140 9.48 5.40 -11.51
N SER A 141 8.46 4.95 -12.25
CA SER A 141 7.08 5.45 -12.11
C SER A 141 6.44 5.13 -10.76
N PHE A 142 6.99 4.18 -10.00
CA PHE A 142 6.47 3.76 -8.70
C PHE A 142 7.09 4.51 -7.51
N SER A 143 8.34 4.99 -7.66
CA SER A 143 9.09 5.61 -6.56
C SER A 143 9.55 7.04 -6.82
N SER A 144 9.49 7.54 -8.06
CA SER A 144 10.01 8.88 -8.43
C SER A 144 9.44 10.03 -7.58
N SER A 145 8.21 9.93 -7.08
CA SER A 145 7.65 10.95 -6.21
C SER A 145 8.32 11.02 -4.83
N ILE A 146 8.79 9.87 -4.32
CA ILE A 146 9.49 9.76 -3.02
C ILE A 146 10.94 10.28 -3.17
N PHE A 147 11.53 10.10 -4.36
CA PHE A 147 12.90 10.52 -4.69
C PHE A 147 12.97 11.83 -5.49
N ALA A 148 11.89 12.64 -5.48
CA ALA A 148 11.84 13.91 -6.22
C ALA A 148 12.92 14.91 -5.77
N TRP A 149 13.36 14.82 -4.51
CA TRP A 149 14.44 15.62 -3.92
C TRP A 149 15.84 15.28 -4.45
N TYR A 150 16.06 14.05 -4.93
CA TYR A 150 17.36 13.55 -5.34
C TYR A 150 17.83 14.18 -6.67
N ASP A 151 19.10 14.62 -6.72
CA ASP A 151 19.76 15.19 -7.91
C ASP A 151 20.76 14.20 -8.51
N PRO A 152 20.37 13.41 -9.53
CA PRO A 152 21.23 12.41 -10.16
C PRO A 152 22.45 13.02 -10.89
N ASP A 153 22.29 14.25 -11.42
CA ASP A 153 23.33 14.88 -12.26
C ASP A 153 24.50 15.41 -11.44
N ASN A 154 24.26 15.77 -10.18
CA ASN A 154 25.25 16.35 -9.28
C ASN A 154 25.70 15.40 -8.16
N THR A 155 25.05 14.25 -7.97
CA THR A 155 25.49 13.20 -7.04
C THR A 155 26.79 12.57 -7.52
N THR A 156 27.80 12.49 -6.64
CA THR A 156 29.16 12.08 -7.01
C THR A 156 29.68 10.94 -6.15
N VAL A 157 30.10 9.84 -6.78
CA VAL A 157 30.90 8.80 -6.13
C VAL A 157 32.33 9.31 -5.98
N ILE A 158 32.82 9.38 -4.75
CA ILE A 158 34.16 9.89 -4.41
C ILE A 158 35.18 8.74 -4.52
N ASP A 159 34.85 7.60 -3.95
CA ASP A 159 35.59 6.35 -3.98
C ASP A 159 34.64 5.17 -3.79
N PRO A 160 35.09 3.90 -3.79
CA PRO A 160 34.17 2.76 -3.67
C PRO A 160 33.31 2.73 -2.41
N GLN A 161 33.70 3.38 -1.32
CA GLN A 161 32.96 3.42 -0.06
C GLN A 161 32.35 4.78 0.27
N THR A 162 32.55 5.81 -0.59
CA THR A 162 32.16 7.19 -0.26
C THR A 162 31.35 7.83 -1.39
N ILE A 163 30.21 8.41 -1.04
CA ILE A 163 29.33 9.12 -1.98
C ILE A 163 28.82 10.43 -1.39
N ASP A 164 28.82 11.49 -2.22
CA ASP A 164 28.12 12.74 -1.95
C ASP A 164 26.78 12.71 -2.68
N ILE A 165 25.70 12.50 -1.94
CA ILE A 165 24.33 12.51 -2.46
C ILE A 165 23.84 13.95 -2.51
N LYS A 166 23.50 14.43 -3.70
CA LYS A 166 23.00 15.79 -3.92
C LYS A 166 21.47 15.83 -3.92
N LEU A 167 20.96 16.90 -3.32
CA LEU A 167 19.55 17.23 -3.30
C LEU A 167 19.27 18.39 -4.26
N LYS A 168 18.14 18.34 -4.97
CA LYS A 168 17.64 19.45 -5.82
C LYS A 168 17.15 20.63 -4.97
N TYR A 169 16.63 20.33 -3.80
CA TYR A 169 16.13 21.26 -2.80
C TYR A 169 16.28 20.65 -1.41
N ALA A 170 16.31 21.45 -0.37
CA ALA A 170 16.34 20.96 1.00
C ALA A 170 15.13 20.08 1.27
N TYR A 171 15.36 18.87 1.79
CA TYR A 171 14.30 17.91 2.09
C TYR A 171 14.59 17.22 3.43
N ALA A 172 13.83 17.63 4.44
CA ALA A 172 14.06 17.19 5.82
C ALA A 172 13.86 15.68 6.01
N ALA A 173 12.99 15.05 5.22
CA ALA A 173 12.73 13.61 5.30
C ALA A 173 13.73 12.74 4.53
N THR A 174 14.89 13.29 4.09
CA THR A 174 15.90 12.52 3.33
C THR A 174 16.31 11.23 4.04
N LEU A 175 16.65 11.30 5.34
CA LEU A 175 17.04 10.11 6.11
C LEU A 175 15.87 9.14 6.31
N GLU A 176 14.63 9.64 6.41
CA GLU A 176 13.42 8.80 6.49
C GLU A 176 13.24 7.97 5.21
N VAL A 177 13.49 8.58 4.04
CA VAL A 177 13.48 7.85 2.77
C VAL A 177 14.60 6.82 2.74
N LEU A 178 15.83 7.19 3.14
CA LEU A 178 17.00 6.31 3.10
C LEU A 178 16.96 5.17 4.15
N ALA A 179 16.14 5.29 5.20
CA ALA A 179 15.86 4.24 6.17
C ALA A 179 14.69 3.33 5.77
N SER A 180 13.92 3.71 4.75
CA SER A 180 12.80 2.91 4.28
C SER A 180 13.29 1.81 3.33
N ILE A 181 12.73 0.62 3.44
CA ILE A 181 12.96 -0.49 2.47
C ILE A 181 12.63 -0.08 1.01
N ARG A 182 11.95 1.02 0.82
CA ARG A 182 11.73 1.64 -0.50
C ARG A 182 12.99 2.26 -1.11
N SER A 183 14.08 2.35 -0.33
CA SER A 183 15.42 2.74 -0.78
C SER A 183 16.41 1.57 -0.78
N ALA A 184 15.91 0.33 -0.78
CA ALA A 184 16.68 -0.91 -0.80
C ALA A 184 17.80 -0.88 -1.84
N ILE A 185 19.05 -1.15 -1.42
CA ILE A 185 20.22 -1.07 -2.32
C ILE A 185 20.26 -2.30 -3.21
N VAL A 186 20.32 -2.07 -4.53
CA VAL A 186 20.34 -3.12 -5.56
C VAL A 186 21.74 -3.28 -6.15
N ASN A 187 22.08 -4.51 -6.55
CA ASN A 187 23.31 -4.79 -7.26
C ASN A 187 23.24 -4.26 -8.70
N LYS A 188 24.01 -3.22 -9.01
CA LYS A 188 24.06 -2.58 -10.32
C LYS A 188 24.38 -3.56 -11.44
N ALA A 189 25.44 -4.37 -11.25
CA ALA A 189 25.94 -5.25 -12.30
C ALA A 189 24.91 -6.35 -12.65
N ALA A 190 24.26 -6.95 -11.65
CA ALA A 190 23.22 -7.94 -11.85
C ALA A 190 21.96 -7.32 -12.47
N TYR A 191 21.57 -6.13 -12.03
CA TYR A 191 20.41 -5.40 -12.55
C TYR A 191 20.60 -5.05 -14.04
N GLU A 192 21.76 -4.50 -14.42
CA GLU A 192 22.08 -4.13 -15.81
C GLU A 192 22.25 -5.35 -16.72
N ALA A 193 22.75 -6.48 -16.19
CA ALA A 193 22.99 -7.68 -16.97
C ALA A 193 21.70 -8.33 -17.49
N ASP A 194 20.66 -8.43 -16.66
CA ASP A 194 19.36 -8.98 -17.02
C ASP A 194 18.22 -8.38 -16.17
N PRO A 195 17.71 -7.19 -16.52
CA PRO A 195 16.63 -6.53 -15.77
C PRO A 195 15.35 -7.38 -15.69
N ALA A 196 15.10 -8.24 -16.69
CA ALA A 196 13.91 -9.09 -16.70
C ALA A 196 14.03 -10.23 -15.68
N SER A 197 15.18 -10.86 -15.57
CA SER A 197 15.46 -11.88 -14.55
C SER A 197 15.49 -11.26 -13.15
N TYR A 198 16.01 -10.04 -13.02
CA TYR A 198 16.11 -9.32 -11.75
C TYR A 198 14.75 -9.12 -11.07
N THR A 199 13.66 -9.00 -11.84
CA THR A 199 12.31 -8.88 -11.29
C THR A 199 11.86 -10.12 -10.50
N ARG A 200 12.47 -11.28 -10.72
CA ARG A 200 12.11 -12.56 -10.08
C ARG A 200 13.19 -13.13 -9.16
N THR A 201 14.44 -12.91 -9.50
CA THR A 201 15.60 -13.41 -8.76
C THR A 201 16.59 -12.27 -8.54
N PRO A 202 16.20 -11.24 -7.77
CA PRO A 202 17.09 -10.12 -7.50
C PRO A 202 18.29 -10.54 -6.64
N ILE A 203 19.36 -9.80 -6.80
CA ILE A 203 20.60 -9.93 -6.03
C ILE A 203 20.65 -8.76 -5.04
N GLY A 204 20.49 -9.02 -3.77
CA GLY A 204 20.58 -8.05 -2.68
C GLY A 204 21.71 -8.38 -1.71
N THR A 205 21.77 -7.64 -0.61
CA THR A 205 22.74 -7.83 0.49
C THR A 205 22.11 -8.50 1.69
N GLY A 206 20.79 -8.73 1.70
CA GLY A 206 19.99 -9.13 2.84
C GLY A 206 20.18 -10.57 3.33
N PRO A 207 19.49 -10.92 4.43
CA PRO A 207 19.69 -12.19 5.14
C PRO A 207 19.16 -13.42 4.40
N MET A 208 18.35 -13.26 3.35
CA MET A 208 17.83 -14.37 2.56
C MET A 208 17.97 -14.13 1.07
N LYS A 209 18.06 -15.24 0.32
CA LYS A 209 18.16 -15.30 -1.14
C LYS A 209 16.89 -15.94 -1.72
N VAL A 210 16.44 -15.48 -2.89
CA VAL A 210 15.38 -16.15 -3.62
C VAL A 210 15.92 -17.47 -4.17
N GLU A 211 15.28 -18.59 -3.80
CA GLU A 211 15.62 -19.92 -4.31
C GLU A 211 14.77 -20.29 -5.51
N ASN A 212 13.44 -20.20 -5.37
CA ASN A 212 12.51 -20.56 -6.43
C ASN A 212 11.28 -19.63 -6.42
N TRP A 213 10.73 -19.39 -7.60
CA TRP A 213 9.44 -18.73 -7.76
C TRP A 213 8.52 -19.54 -8.66
N TYR A 214 7.50 -20.15 -8.07
CA TYR A 214 6.44 -20.89 -8.76
C TYR A 214 5.22 -19.97 -8.95
N SER A 215 5.04 -19.43 -10.16
CA SER A 215 3.97 -18.47 -10.44
C SER A 215 2.59 -19.00 -10.07
N GLY A 216 1.82 -18.18 -9.34
CA GLY A 216 0.48 -18.51 -8.87
C GLY A 216 0.41 -19.48 -7.70
N ASP A 217 1.57 -19.94 -7.19
CA ASP A 217 1.65 -20.89 -6.09
C ASP A 217 2.46 -20.33 -4.92
N ARG A 218 3.78 -20.18 -5.09
CA ARG A 218 4.65 -19.75 -3.99
C ARG A 218 5.99 -19.17 -4.44
N ILE A 219 6.65 -18.47 -3.51
CA ILE A 219 8.04 -18.04 -3.61
C ILE A 219 8.81 -18.63 -2.43
N GLU A 220 9.96 -19.24 -2.70
CA GLU A 220 10.82 -19.87 -1.72
C GLU A 220 12.12 -19.07 -1.55
N PHE A 221 12.49 -18.86 -0.30
CA PHE A 221 13.71 -18.16 0.10
C PHE A 221 14.55 -19.09 0.96
N VAL A 222 15.87 -18.96 0.81
CA VAL A 222 16.86 -19.67 1.64
C VAL A 222 17.78 -18.69 2.32
N LYS A 223 18.25 -19.06 3.50
CA LYS A 223 19.15 -18.25 4.31
C LYS A 223 20.43 -17.90 3.55
N ASN A 224 20.87 -16.65 3.70
CA ASN A 224 22.20 -16.20 3.28
C ASN A 224 23.21 -16.50 4.41
N GLU A 225 23.97 -17.57 4.29
CA GLU A 225 24.97 -17.98 5.28
C GLU A 225 26.12 -16.97 5.43
N ASP A 226 26.32 -16.13 4.42
CA ASP A 226 27.37 -15.10 4.38
C ASP A 226 26.82 -13.71 4.72
N TYR A 227 25.64 -13.63 5.36
CA TYR A 227 25.04 -12.35 5.72
C TYR A 227 25.92 -11.57 6.69
N TRP A 228 26.14 -10.30 6.40
CA TRP A 228 27.01 -9.41 7.17
C TRP A 228 26.43 -8.96 8.52
N GLY A 229 25.09 -8.98 8.66
CA GLY A 229 24.35 -8.59 9.86
C GLY A 229 23.97 -9.78 10.76
N GLU A 230 23.01 -9.55 11.66
CA GLU A 230 22.48 -10.62 12.51
C GLU A 230 21.65 -11.59 11.65
N PRO A 231 21.93 -12.90 11.67
CA PRO A 231 21.22 -13.85 10.83
C PRO A 231 19.77 -14.04 11.31
N VAL A 232 18.86 -14.27 10.36
CA VAL A 232 17.47 -14.64 10.67
C VAL A 232 17.41 -15.98 11.40
N ALA A 233 16.36 -16.16 12.23
CA ALA A 233 16.21 -17.35 13.08
C ALA A 233 15.68 -18.58 12.33
N PHE A 234 15.33 -18.47 11.05
CA PHE A 234 14.81 -19.55 10.21
C PHE A 234 15.72 -19.81 9.01
N ASP A 235 15.76 -21.08 8.54
CA ASP A 235 16.62 -21.48 7.42
C ASP A 235 15.95 -21.27 6.06
N THR A 236 14.61 -21.34 6.05
CA THR A 236 13.80 -21.13 4.85
C THR A 236 12.60 -20.23 5.14
N CYS A 237 12.16 -19.46 4.13
CA CYS A 237 10.90 -18.74 4.18
C CYS A 237 10.11 -19.03 2.89
N THR A 238 8.80 -19.28 3.03
CA THR A 238 7.93 -19.56 1.89
C THR A 238 6.75 -18.60 1.90
N PHE A 239 6.61 -17.83 0.83
CA PHE A 239 5.42 -17.02 0.60
C PHE A 239 4.44 -17.83 -0.26
N ARG A 240 3.32 -18.28 0.32
CA ARG A 240 2.24 -18.98 -0.38
C ARG A 240 1.20 -17.99 -0.89
N ILE A 241 0.77 -18.16 -2.14
CA ILE A 241 -0.23 -17.28 -2.77
C ILE A 241 -1.62 -17.87 -2.50
N ILE A 242 -2.38 -17.27 -1.60
CA ILE A 242 -3.72 -17.70 -1.21
C ILE A 242 -4.66 -16.50 -1.32
N VAL A 243 -5.33 -16.35 -2.46
CA VAL A 243 -6.10 -15.15 -2.80
C VAL A 243 -7.30 -14.93 -1.88
N GLU A 244 -8.03 -16.01 -1.54
CA GLU A 244 -9.24 -15.93 -0.73
C GLU A 244 -8.92 -15.74 0.76
N ALA A 245 -9.38 -14.65 1.37
CA ALA A 245 -9.09 -14.30 2.77
C ALA A 245 -9.52 -15.40 3.76
N SER A 246 -10.72 -15.98 3.57
CA SER A 246 -11.21 -17.07 4.41
C SER A 246 -10.34 -18.34 4.32
N THR A 247 -9.75 -18.60 3.15
CA THR A 247 -8.81 -19.73 2.99
C THR A 247 -7.51 -19.45 3.72
N ARG A 248 -7.00 -18.19 3.70
CA ARG A 248 -5.81 -17.82 4.49
C ARG A 248 -6.04 -18.03 5.99
N THR A 249 -7.23 -17.63 6.48
CA THR A 249 -7.60 -17.86 7.88
C THR A 249 -7.64 -19.35 8.23
N ILE A 250 -8.23 -20.20 7.38
CA ILE A 250 -8.30 -21.64 7.60
C ILE A 250 -6.91 -22.29 7.59
N GLU A 251 -6.05 -21.90 6.64
CA GLU A 251 -4.66 -22.39 6.57
C GLU A 251 -3.87 -22.04 7.83
N LEU A 252 -4.08 -20.82 8.39
CA LEU A 252 -3.49 -20.42 9.65
C LEU A 252 -4.01 -21.27 10.82
N GLU A 253 -5.33 -21.46 10.93
CA GLU A 253 -5.96 -22.26 11.99
C GLU A 253 -5.54 -23.74 11.99
N THR A 254 -5.20 -24.27 10.81
CA THR A 254 -4.82 -25.67 10.63
C THR A 254 -3.29 -25.89 10.63
N GLY A 255 -2.51 -24.82 10.82
CA GLY A 255 -1.03 -24.89 10.81
C GLY A 255 -0.45 -25.11 9.42
N GLY A 256 -1.19 -24.77 8.36
CA GLY A 256 -0.70 -24.81 6.97
C GLY A 256 0.16 -23.59 6.61
N VAL A 257 0.05 -22.51 7.40
CA VAL A 257 0.90 -21.31 7.36
C VAL A 257 1.11 -20.78 8.79
N ASP A 258 2.22 -20.10 9.01
CA ASP A 258 2.59 -19.50 10.30
C ASP A 258 2.07 -18.06 10.42
N ILE A 259 1.98 -17.36 9.30
CA ILE A 259 1.47 -15.97 9.23
C ILE A 259 0.49 -15.87 8.06
N ALA A 260 -0.66 -15.22 8.30
CA ALA A 260 -1.65 -14.88 7.28
C ALA A 260 -1.83 -13.37 7.16
N VAL A 261 -1.70 -12.85 5.94
CA VAL A 261 -1.74 -11.43 5.61
C VAL A 261 -3.13 -11.05 5.12
N ASP A 262 -3.58 -9.82 5.43
CA ASP A 262 -4.82 -9.23 4.90
C ASP A 262 -6.06 -10.11 5.17
N LEU A 263 -6.34 -10.31 6.45
CA LEU A 263 -7.45 -11.09 6.95
C LEU A 263 -8.77 -10.32 6.81
N ALA A 264 -9.88 -11.04 6.57
CA ALA A 264 -11.20 -10.43 6.61
C ALA A 264 -11.52 -9.94 8.03
N TYR A 265 -12.09 -8.75 8.17
CA TYR A 265 -12.50 -8.19 9.48
C TYR A 265 -13.39 -9.15 10.27
N SER A 266 -14.31 -9.85 9.59
CA SER A 266 -15.18 -10.86 10.18
C SER A 266 -14.46 -12.04 10.86
N ASP A 267 -13.20 -12.28 10.51
CA ASP A 267 -12.40 -13.38 11.05
C ASP A 267 -11.57 -12.99 12.26
N TRP A 268 -11.41 -11.68 12.54
CA TRP A 268 -10.51 -11.20 13.60
C TRP A 268 -10.88 -11.74 14.97
N SER A 269 -12.16 -11.65 15.36
CA SER A 269 -12.63 -12.19 16.66
C SER A 269 -12.36 -13.69 16.80
N ARG A 270 -12.47 -14.44 15.70
CA ARG A 270 -12.22 -15.89 15.70
C ARG A 270 -10.73 -16.20 15.94
N ILE A 271 -9.84 -15.38 15.42
CA ILE A 271 -8.39 -15.50 15.65
C ILE A 271 -8.07 -15.12 17.10
N GLU A 272 -8.61 -14.00 17.61
CA GLU A 272 -8.41 -13.56 19.00
C GLU A 272 -8.90 -14.57 20.04
N GLU A 273 -9.99 -15.30 19.76
CA GLU A 273 -10.55 -16.34 20.64
C GLU A 273 -9.77 -17.66 20.58
N ASN A 274 -8.90 -17.85 19.59
CA ASN A 274 -8.11 -19.08 19.45
C ASN A 274 -6.78 -18.95 20.20
N PRO A 275 -6.55 -19.76 21.28
CA PRO A 275 -5.32 -19.67 22.08
C PRO A 275 -4.04 -20.10 21.35
N GLU A 276 -4.16 -20.74 20.19
CA GLU A 276 -3.03 -21.15 19.35
C GLU A 276 -2.66 -20.09 18.30
N LEU A 277 -3.39 -18.97 18.27
CA LEU A 277 -3.20 -17.88 17.31
C LEU A 277 -3.04 -16.52 18.01
N VAL A 278 -2.49 -15.57 17.29
CA VAL A 278 -2.37 -14.17 17.70
C VAL A 278 -2.85 -13.28 16.57
N LEU A 279 -3.75 -12.33 16.87
CA LEU A 279 -4.07 -11.23 15.97
C LEU A 279 -3.07 -10.10 16.23
N VAL A 280 -2.14 -9.88 15.30
CA VAL A 280 -1.20 -8.75 15.35
C VAL A 280 -1.84 -7.60 14.60
N SER A 281 -2.49 -6.69 15.32
CA SER A 281 -3.22 -5.56 14.74
C SER A 281 -2.69 -4.22 15.25
N GLY A 282 -2.82 -3.20 14.42
CA GLY A 282 -2.39 -1.85 14.78
C GLY A 282 -2.85 -0.79 13.79
N ARG A 283 -2.77 0.47 14.21
CA ARG A 283 -3.00 1.62 13.34
C ARG A 283 -1.86 1.74 12.34
N THR A 284 -2.22 2.19 11.16
CA THR A 284 -1.26 2.51 10.11
C THR A 284 -1.18 4.02 9.90
N ASP A 285 -0.19 4.46 9.16
CA ASP A 285 -0.06 5.86 8.76
C ASP A 285 -1.11 6.28 7.70
N ASN A 286 -1.87 5.31 7.17
CA ASN A 286 -2.89 5.57 6.18
C ASN A 286 -4.14 6.20 6.82
N MET A 287 -4.70 7.18 6.16
CA MET A 287 -5.94 7.83 6.57
C MET A 287 -6.95 7.83 5.42
N ALA A 288 -8.15 7.36 5.70
CA ALA A 288 -9.27 7.46 4.77
C ALA A 288 -9.87 8.87 4.83
N SER A 289 -9.93 9.55 3.68
CA SER A 289 -10.46 10.91 3.54
C SER A 289 -11.56 10.95 2.49
N LEU A 290 -12.65 11.63 2.79
CA LEU A 290 -13.63 12.04 1.79
C LEU A 290 -13.15 13.33 1.14
N VAL A 291 -12.75 13.26 -0.13
CA VAL A 291 -12.24 14.41 -0.89
C VAL A 291 -13.35 15.05 -1.70
N PHE A 292 -13.30 16.38 -1.86
CA PHE A 292 -14.19 17.15 -2.74
C PHE A 292 -13.41 17.70 -3.93
N ASN A 293 -14.01 17.71 -5.11
CA ASN A 293 -13.41 18.37 -6.27
C ASN A 293 -13.64 19.88 -6.20
N ASN A 294 -12.63 20.61 -5.74
CA ASN A 294 -12.72 22.03 -5.47
C ASN A 294 -12.71 22.90 -6.74
N SER A 295 -12.61 22.30 -7.94
CA SER A 295 -12.64 23.03 -9.20
C SER A 295 -14.03 23.10 -9.84
N ILE A 296 -15.04 22.41 -9.29
CA ILE A 296 -16.38 22.30 -9.86
C ILE A 296 -17.46 22.77 -8.89
N GLU A 297 -18.56 23.35 -9.43
CA GLU A 297 -19.75 23.65 -8.64
C GLU A 297 -20.53 22.36 -8.30
N PRO A 298 -21.11 22.31 -7.08
CA PRO A 298 -21.07 23.32 -6.03
C PRO A 298 -19.92 23.17 -5.03
N PHE A 299 -19.00 22.19 -5.22
CA PHE A 299 -17.93 21.82 -4.27
C PHE A 299 -16.82 22.89 -4.17
N ASN A 300 -16.75 23.84 -5.13
CA ASN A 300 -15.87 25.01 -5.05
C ASN A 300 -16.29 26.02 -3.95
N ASN A 301 -17.52 25.93 -3.44
CA ASN A 301 -18.02 26.76 -2.35
C ASN A 301 -17.72 26.12 -1.00
N ILE A 302 -17.01 26.84 -0.12
CA ILE A 302 -16.64 26.37 1.24
C ILE A 302 -17.87 26.03 2.09
N LEU A 303 -18.95 26.83 2.01
CA LEU A 303 -20.18 26.59 2.78
C LEU A 303 -20.84 25.27 2.40
N VAL A 304 -20.77 24.89 1.13
CA VAL A 304 -21.25 23.58 0.67
C VAL A 304 -20.41 22.46 1.27
N ARG A 305 -19.09 22.57 1.23
CA ARG A 305 -18.22 21.54 1.80
C ARG A 305 -18.39 21.39 3.32
N GLN A 306 -18.50 22.52 4.04
CA GLN A 306 -18.81 22.53 5.46
C GLN A 306 -20.17 21.93 5.76
N ALA A 307 -21.21 22.24 4.98
CA ALA A 307 -22.52 21.65 5.12
C ALA A 307 -22.49 20.13 4.95
N LEU A 308 -21.81 19.66 3.89
CA LEU A 308 -21.65 18.22 3.64
C LEU A 308 -20.89 17.52 4.77
N ALA A 309 -19.89 18.17 5.35
CA ALA A 309 -19.13 17.65 6.49
C ALA A 309 -19.97 17.57 7.78
N HIS A 310 -20.75 18.63 8.11
CA HIS A 310 -21.65 18.64 9.27
C HIS A 310 -22.83 17.67 9.16
N ALA A 311 -23.15 17.22 7.94
CA ALA A 311 -24.18 16.21 7.71
C ALA A 311 -23.71 14.76 7.90
N LEU A 312 -22.42 14.53 8.24
CA LEU A 312 -21.87 13.19 8.44
C LEU A 312 -21.74 12.86 9.94
N ASP A 313 -22.46 11.84 10.39
CA ASP A 313 -22.20 11.16 11.65
C ASP A 313 -21.03 10.20 11.44
N LEU A 314 -19.81 10.71 11.67
CA LEU A 314 -18.58 9.95 11.40
C LEU A 314 -18.43 8.73 12.32
N GLU A 315 -18.90 8.77 13.56
CA GLU A 315 -18.85 7.62 14.46
C GLU A 315 -19.68 6.46 13.89
N SER A 316 -20.95 6.72 13.55
CA SER A 316 -21.83 5.72 12.94
C SER A 316 -21.31 5.25 11.57
N LEU A 317 -20.79 6.16 10.75
CA LEU A 317 -20.25 5.85 9.43
C LEU A 317 -19.04 4.92 9.52
N VAL A 318 -18.08 5.23 10.39
CA VAL A 318 -16.87 4.43 10.60
C VAL A 318 -17.22 3.06 11.17
N GLN A 319 -18.11 3.02 12.17
CA GLN A 319 -18.60 1.77 12.75
C GLN A 319 -19.20 0.83 11.70
N VAL A 320 -19.98 1.36 10.76
CA VAL A 320 -20.64 0.56 9.72
C VAL A 320 -19.66 0.15 8.62
N CYS A 321 -18.81 1.07 8.17
CA CYS A 321 -17.94 0.84 7.01
C CYS A 321 -16.72 -0.04 7.31
N TRP A 322 -16.17 0.05 8.53
CA TRP A 322 -15.02 -0.74 8.97
C TRP A 322 -15.35 -1.79 10.02
N GLU A 323 -16.64 -2.09 10.22
CA GLU A 323 -17.10 -3.14 11.15
C GLU A 323 -16.53 -2.99 12.58
N GLY A 324 -16.23 -1.74 13.00
CA GLY A 324 -15.63 -1.43 14.31
C GLY A 324 -14.10 -1.59 14.38
N THR A 325 -13.42 -1.86 13.26
CA THR A 325 -11.96 -2.07 13.21
C THR A 325 -11.17 -0.81 12.89
N ALA A 326 -11.82 0.35 12.71
CA ALA A 326 -11.18 1.63 12.47
C ALA A 326 -11.56 2.65 13.53
N GLU A 327 -10.71 3.66 13.71
CA GLU A 327 -10.99 4.81 14.57
C GLU A 327 -11.37 6.02 13.71
N VAL A 328 -12.27 6.87 14.24
CA VAL A 328 -12.58 8.15 13.59
C VAL A 328 -11.32 9.02 13.51
N ALA A 329 -11.06 9.60 12.34
CA ALA A 329 -9.89 10.45 12.16
C ALA A 329 -10.05 11.77 12.93
N GLU A 330 -9.00 12.12 13.69
CA GLU A 330 -8.94 13.34 14.50
C GLU A 330 -8.09 14.45 13.85
N GLY A 331 -7.37 14.15 12.77
CA GLY A 331 -6.48 15.08 12.07
C GLY A 331 -6.26 14.68 10.61
N TYR A 332 -5.35 15.36 9.93
CA TYR A 332 -5.13 15.22 8.49
C TYR A 332 -4.07 14.18 8.11
N TYR A 333 -3.45 13.54 9.09
CA TYR A 333 -2.55 12.39 8.96
C TYR A 333 -2.47 11.64 10.30
N ALA A 334 -1.69 10.56 10.38
CA ALA A 334 -1.63 9.72 11.57
C ALA A 334 -0.97 10.42 12.76
N SER A 335 -1.45 10.13 13.97
CA SER A 335 -0.97 10.75 15.22
C SER A 335 0.47 10.38 15.59
N SER A 336 1.05 9.37 14.93
CA SER A 336 2.46 8.97 15.06
C SER A 336 3.43 9.94 14.37
N MET A 337 2.94 10.79 13.47
CA MET A 337 3.78 11.67 12.65
C MET A 337 4.05 13.00 13.30
N LEU A 338 5.20 13.58 12.94
CA LEU A 338 5.65 14.88 13.39
C LEU A 338 4.58 15.97 13.21
N GLY A 339 4.38 16.82 14.20
CA GLY A 339 3.48 17.97 14.13
C GLY A 339 2.00 17.61 14.05
N PHE A 340 1.61 16.35 14.30
CA PHE A 340 0.21 15.99 14.36
C PHE A 340 -0.59 16.90 15.29
N LYS A 341 -1.76 17.30 14.84
CA LYS A 341 -2.71 18.08 15.62
C LYS A 341 -4.09 17.44 15.54
N ALA A 342 -4.65 17.14 16.70
CA ALA A 342 -6.02 16.63 16.81
C ALA A 342 -7.01 17.79 16.71
N GLU A 343 -7.56 18.02 15.52
CA GLU A 343 -8.67 18.97 15.32
C GLU A 343 -10.01 18.36 15.72
N GLY A 344 -10.09 17.04 15.73
CA GLY A 344 -11.31 16.27 15.94
C GLY A 344 -12.24 16.28 14.72
N PRO A 345 -13.23 15.37 14.71
CA PRO A 345 -14.27 15.38 13.68
C PRO A 345 -15.13 16.65 13.80
N ARG A 346 -15.66 17.10 12.68
CA ARG A 346 -16.69 18.15 12.72
C ARG A 346 -17.92 17.65 13.45
N GLU A 347 -18.55 18.56 14.22
CA GLU A 347 -19.80 18.26 14.88
C GLU A 347 -20.87 17.80 13.87
N TYR A 348 -21.47 16.64 14.11
CA TYR A 348 -22.65 16.21 13.36
C TYR A 348 -23.84 17.10 13.69
N ASN A 349 -24.29 17.89 12.72
CA ASN A 349 -25.35 18.89 12.93
C ASN A 349 -26.12 19.13 11.63
N VAL A 350 -27.21 18.38 11.45
CA VAL A 350 -28.06 18.44 10.24
C VAL A 350 -28.70 19.81 10.04
N GLU A 351 -29.09 20.50 11.12
CA GLU A 351 -29.73 21.81 11.01
C GLU A 351 -28.72 22.89 10.57
N LEU A 352 -27.51 22.88 11.16
CA LEU A 352 -26.41 23.75 10.69
C LEU A 352 -26.06 23.47 9.23
N ALA A 353 -26.02 22.19 8.82
CA ALA A 353 -25.75 21.81 7.43
C ALA A 353 -26.79 22.41 6.46
N LYS A 354 -28.08 22.40 6.82
CA LYS A 354 -29.14 23.02 6.02
C LYS A 354 -29.00 24.55 5.97
N GLU A 355 -28.64 25.18 7.08
CA GLU A 355 -28.42 26.64 7.14
C GLU A 355 -27.26 27.04 6.21
N LEU A 356 -26.15 26.31 6.25
CA LEU A 356 -24.97 26.53 5.39
C LEU A 356 -25.31 26.32 3.91
N LEU A 357 -26.10 25.29 3.56
CA LEU A 357 -26.57 25.07 2.19
C LEU A 357 -27.47 26.22 1.72
N ALA A 358 -28.37 26.70 2.56
CA ALA A 358 -29.24 27.83 2.21
C ALA A 358 -28.42 29.11 1.99
N GLU A 359 -27.43 29.39 2.83
CA GLU A 359 -26.49 30.50 2.67
C GLU A 359 -25.66 30.39 1.39
N ALA A 360 -25.25 29.15 1.05
CA ALA A 360 -24.54 28.83 -0.18
C ALA A 360 -25.39 28.97 -1.45
N GLY A 361 -26.73 29.20 -1.32
CA GLY A 361 -27.65 29.32 -2.44
C GLY A 361 -28.36 28.04 -2.83
N TYR A 362 -28.29 26.98 -2.01
CA TYR A 362 -28.92 25.67 -2.24
C TYR A 362 -29.92 25.28 -1.14
N PRO A 363 -30.97 26.12 -0.87
CA PRO A 363 -31.91 25.87 0.25
C PRO A 363 -32.70 24.56 0.10
N ASP A 364 -32.87 24.07 -1.14
CA ASP A 364 -33.54 22.81 -1.45
C ASP A 364 -32.57 21.66 -1.75
N GLY A 365 -31.26 21.87 -1.50
CA GLY A 365 -30.20 20.95 -1.84
C GLY A 365 -29.84 20.94 -3.32
N PHE A 366 -29.11 19.92 -3.76
CA PHE A 366 -28.69 19.71 -5.15
C PHE A 366 -28.47 18.21 -5.42
N SER A 367 -28.21 17.88 -6.70
CA SER A 367 -27.95 16.49 -7.12
C SER A 367 -26.63 16.41 -7.88
N PHE A 368 -25.87 15.33 -7.66
CA PHE A 368 -24.61 15.06 -8.35
C PHE A 368 -24.35 13.54 -8.46
N THR A 369 -23.34 13.16 -9.23
CA THR A 369 -22.91 11.76 -9.34
C THR A 369 -21.77 11.49 -8.35
N TYR A 370 -21.96 10.51 -7.47
CA TYR A 370 -20.91 9.95 -6.61
C TYR A 370 -20.35 8.70 -7.28
N THR A 371 -19.18 8.82 -7.89
CA THR A 371 -18.53 7.68 -8.54
C THR A 371 -17.63 6.94 -7.57
N THR A 372 -17.77 5.61 -7.50
CA THR A 372 -16.96 4.72 -6.66
C THR A 372 -16.60 3.44 -7.42
N TYR A 373 -15.78 2.57 -6.82
CA TYR A 373 -15.42 1.30 -7.44
C TYR A 373 -15.84 0.11 -6.59
N GLN A 374 -15.78 -1.09 -7.20
CA GLN A 374 -16.41 -2.29 -6.67
C GLN A 374 -15.59 -2.96 -5.56
N THR A 375 -15.71 -2.44 -4.31
CA THR A 375 -15.35 -3.14 -3.07
C THR A 375 -16.49 -3.01 -2.07
N ASN A 376 -16.56 -3.89 -1.08
CA ASN A 376 -17.60 -3.82 -0.04
C ASN A 376 -17.51 -2.49 0.72
N LEU A 377 -16.32 -2.10 1.15
CA LEU A 377 -16.07 -0.84 1.87
C LEU A 377 -16.58 0.37 1.06
N ASN A 378 -16.13 0.51 -0.19
CA ASN A 378 -16.46 1.69 -0.99
C ASN A 378 -17.94 1.79 -1.33
N GLN A 379 -18.60 0.66 -1.59
CA GLN A 379 -20.05 0.65 -1.86
C GLN A 379 -20.86 0.97 -0.59
N THR A 380 -20.50 0.36 0.55
CA THR A 380 -21.14 0.65 1.84
C THR A 380 -20.96 2.12 2.21
N PHE A 381 -19.74 2.65 2.09
CA PHE A 381 -19.44 4.05 2.36
C PHE A 381 -20.29 4.99 1.49
N ALA A 382 -20.36 4.75 0.19
CA ALA A 382 -21.16 5.58 -0.72
C ALA A 382 -22.65 5.55 -0.35
N GLN A 383 -23.20 4.40 0.04
CA GLN A 383 -24.62 4.26 0.44
C GLN A 383 -24.91 4.96 1.77
N VAL A 384 -24.02 4.85 2.77
CA VAL A 384 -24.18 5.52 4.07
C VAL A 384 -24.12 7.04 3.88
N VAL A 385 -23.11 7.54 3.17
CA VAL A 385 -22.97 8.98 2.86
C VAL A 385 -24.17 9.49 2.06
N GLN A 386 -24.64 8.76 1.05
CA GLN A 386 -25.86 9.10 0.29
C GLN A 386 -27.06 9.28 1.21
N SER A 387 -27.24 8.35 2.17
CA SER A 387 -28.36 8.42 3.12
C SER A 387 -28.27 9.65 4.03
N MET A 388 -27.09 9.93 4.57
CA MET A 388 -26.85 11.09 5.44
C MET A 388 -27.06 12.41 4.70
N TRP A 389 -26.52 12.56 3.48
CA TRP A 389 -26.71 13.77 2.70
C TRP A 389 -28.13 13.98 2.19
N ALA A 390 -28.91 12.90 2.04
CA ALA A 390 -30.33 13.04 1.68
C ALA A 390 -31.14 13.79 2.77
N GLU A 391 -30.73 13.75 4.05
CA GLU A 391 -31.39 14.48 5.14
C GLU A 391 -31.29 15.99 5.00
N ILE A 392 -30.27 16.47 4.29
CA ILE A 392 -30.07 17.89 3.98
C ILE A 392 -30.47 18.26 2.54
N GLY A 393 -31.20 17.38 1.82
CA GLY A 393 -31.68 17.61 0.47
C GLY A 393 -30.64 17.36 -0.64
N VAL A 394 -29.48 16.80 -0.30
CA VAL A 394 -28.43 16.52 -1.31
C VAL A 394 -28.57 15.09 -1.84
N GLU A 395 -28.82 14.95 -3.14
CA GLU A 395 -29.00 13.67 -3.82
C GLU A 395 -27.67 13.21 -4.47
N ALA A 396 -26.94 12.32 -3.81
CA ALA A 396 -25.77 11.67 -4.38
C ALA A 396 -26.20 10.43 -5.20
N LYS A 397 -26.03 10.47 -6.53
CA LYS A 397 -26.33 9.35 -7.42
C LYS A 397 -25.13 8.45 -7.54
N ILE A 398 -25.18 7.27 -6.92
CA ILE A 398 -24.04 6.34 -6.90
C ILE A 398 -23.85 5.73 -8.29
N GLU A 399 -22.64 5.85 -8.82
CA GLU A 399 -22.15 5.19 -10.02
C GLU A 399 -20.96 4.29 -9.65
N ILE A 400 -21.06 3.00 -9.99
CA ILE A 400 -19.99 2.03 -9.70
C ILE A 400 -19.26 1.71 -10.98
N VAL A 401 -17.95 1.93 -10.98
CA VAL A 401 -17.04 1.61 -12.09
C VAL A 401 -15.99 0.57 -11.67
N ASP A 402 -15.21 0.05 -12.60
CA ASP A 402 -14.04 -0.75 -12.26
C ASP A 402 -12.90 0.12 -11.70
N LEU A 403 -11.94 -0.50 -10.98
CA LEU A 403 -10.84 0.21 -10.33
C LEU A 403 -9.97 1.00 -11.32
N ALA A 404 -9.71 0.46 -12.50
CA ALA A 404 -8.86 1.12 -13.49
C ALA A 404 -9.54 2.39 -14.02
N THR A 405 -10.84 2.32 -14.32
CA THR A 405 -11.66 3.48 -14.71
C THR A 405 -11.73 4.53 -13.58
N PHE A 406 -11.94 4.08 -12.33
CA PHE A 406 -11.95 5.00 -11.17
C PHE A 406 -10.62 5.73 -11.02
N THR A 407 -9.51 4.99 -11.10
CA THR A 407 -8.16 5.55 -10.99
C THR A 407 -7.88 6.57 -12.10
N ASP A 408 -8.28 6.26 -13.34
CA ASP A 408 -8.13 7.17 -14.46
C ASP A 408 -8.97 8.44 -14.28
N MET A 409 -10.24 8.31 -13.88
CA MET A 409 -11.10 9.45 -13.56
C MET A 409 -10.53 10.31 -12.43
N ASN A 410 -10.02 9.68 -11.34
CA ASN A 410 -9.38 10.40 -10.25
C ASN A 410 -8.15 11.19 -10.72
N ASN A 411 -7.24 10.54 -11.44
CA ASN A 411 -6.01 11.16 -11.94
C ASN A 411 -6.27 12.31 -12.92
N ASN A 412 -7.38 12.25 -13.64
CA ASN A 412 -7.82 13.32 -14.55
C ASN A 412 -8.74 14.37 -13.89
N GLY A 413 -9.00 14.25 -12.56
CA GLY A 413 -9.86 15.17 -11.81
C GLY A 413 -11.31 15.19 -12.29
N GLN A 414 -11.84 14.04 -12.68
CA GLN A 414 -13.20 13.88 -13.21
C GLN A 414 -14.21 13.46 -12.14
N LEU A 415 -13.74 12.98 -10.97
CA LEU A 415 -14.62 12.66 -9.85
C LEU A 415 -15.12 13.95 -9.18
N THR A 416 -16.36 13.94 -8.73
CA THR A 416 -16.97 15.04 -7.95
C THR A 416 -16.56 14.99 -6.50
N THR A 417 -16.57 13.79 -5.94
CA THR A 417 -16.12 13.42 -4.59
C THR A 417 -15.74 11.95 -4.58
N ALA A 418 -14.89 11.57 -3.65
CA ALA A 418 -14.48 10.17 -3.50
C ALA A 418 -13.94 9.91 -2.09
N LEU A 419 -14.08 8.66 -1.62
CA LEU A 419 -13.27 8.15 -0.51
C LEU A 419 -11.90 7.77 -1.06
N LEU A 420 -10.85 8.37 -0.55
CA LEU A 420 -9.45 8.04 -0.88
C LEU A 420 -8.71 7.64 0.39
N THR A 421 -7.93 6.56 0.29
CA THR A 421 -7.01 6.11 1.34
C THR A 421 -5.62 5.99 0.73
N PRO A 422 -4.86 7.09 0.63
CA PRO A 422 -3.52 7.04 0.07
C PRO A 422 -2.61 6.20 0.96
N SER A 423 -1.79 5.37 0.33
CA SER A 423 -0.72 4.66 1.05
C SER A 423 0.40 5.63 1.39
N VAL A 424 0.76 5.68 2.66
CA VAL A 424 1.87 6.49 3.15
C VAL A 424 3.17 5.69 2.99
N ALA A 425 4.09 6.23 2.21
CA ALA A 425 5.32 5.51 1.84
C ALA A 425 6.39 5.56 2.93
N ILE A 426 6.45 6.68 3.67
CA ILE A 426 7.37 6.94 4.78
C ILE A 426 6.60 7.68 5.88
N SER A 427 7.00 7.50 7.14
CA SER A 427 6.36 8.12 8.31
C SER A 427 6.74 9.60 8.47
N ASP A 428 6.47 10.41 7.45
CA ASP A 428 6.69 11.85 7.45
C ASP A 428 5.46 12.58 6.89
N PRO A 429 5.07 13.74 7.46
CA PRO A 429 3.91 14.50 6.98
C PRO A 429 3.98 14.87 5.50
N SER A 430 5.17 15.10 4.94
CA SER A 430 5.34 15.39 3.50
C SER A 430 4.87 14.24 2.61
N ALA A 431 4.98 12.99 3.07
CA ALA A 431 4.45 11.83 2.36
C ALA A 431 2.97 11.58 2.64
N ALA A 432 2.49 11.82 3.87
CA ALA A 432 1.08 11.68 4.22
C ALA A 432 0.20 12.70 3.47
N LEU A 433 0.73 13.89 3.23
CA LEU A 433 0.06 14.98 2.54
C LEU A 433 0.25 14.96 1.02
N ILE A 434 0.57 13.81 0.43
CA ILE A 434 0.85 13.62 -1.01
C ILE A 434 -0.31 14.02 -1.94
N LEU A 435 -1.53 14.11 -1.44
CA LEU A 435 -2.70 14.55 -2.22
C LEU A 435 -2.81 16.07 -2.35
N TRP A 436 -2.10 16.83 -1.51
CA TRP A 436 -2.30 18.28 -1.34
C TRP A 436 -1.52 19.20 -2.28
N PRO A 437 -0.36 18.83 -2.88
CA PRO A 437 0.34 19.73 -3.80
C PRO A 437 -0.57 20.20 -4.93
N ILE A 438 -0.59 21.50 -5.21
CA ILE A 438 -1.41 22.11 -6.27
C ILE A 438 -1.05 21.58 -7.67
N THR A 439 0.12 21.00 -7.83
CA THR A 439 0.55 20.37 -9.08
C THR A 439 -0.13 19.01 -9.34
N ARG A 440 -0.81 18.45 -8.35
CA ARG A 440 -1.53 17.19 -8.51
C ARG A 440 -2.79 17.38 -9.35
N THR A 441 -2.98 16.52 -10.32
CA THR A 441 -4.15 16.54 -11.22
C THR A 441 -5.33 15.71 -10.73
N ILE A 442 -5.23 15.13 -9.53
CA ILE A 442 -6.27 14.31 -8.91
C ILE A 442 -7.54 15.12 -8.58
N SER A 443 -8.58 14.40 -8.17
CA SER A 443 -9.92 15.01 -7.98
C SER A 443 -10.03 16.04 -6.85
N LEU A 444 -9.04 16.20 -5.99
CA LEU A 444 -9.03 17.27 -4.97
C LEU A 444 -9.01 18.68 -5.59
N ARG A 445 -8.13 18.92 -6.54
CA ARG A 445 -8.03 20.13 -7.41
C ARG A 445 -8.25 21.48 -6.72
N HIS A 446 -7.64 21.69 -5.57
CA HIS A 446 -7.55 23.04 -5.02
C HIS A 446 -6.45 23.85 -5.75
N ASN A 447 -6.52 25.17 -5.72
CA ASN A 447 -5.51 26.08 -6.27
C ASN A 447 -5.02 27.04 -5.18
N ASP A 448 -4.89 26.54 -3.97
CA ASP A 448 -4.55 27.33 -2.79
C ASP A 448 -3.03 27.38 -2.62
N GLN A 449 -2.44 28.55 -2.91
CA GLN A 449 -0.99 28.75 -2.81
C GLN A 449 -0.51 28.71 -1.37
N HIS A 450 -1.34 29.08 -0.38
CA HIS A 450 -0.95 29.03 1.02
C HIS A 450 -0.68 27.61 1.50
N ILE A 451 -1.50 26.64 1.06
CA ILE A 451 -1.25 25.21 1.31
C ILE A 451 0.10 24.79 0.71
N GLN A 452 0.35 25.18 -0.56
CA GLN A 452 1.63 24.83 -1.20
C GLN A 452 2.82 25.43 -0.49
N ASP A 453 2.73 26.70 -0.08
CA ASP A 453 3.81 27.39 0.65
C ASP A 453 4.11 26.69 1.99
N LEU A 454 3.08 26.26 2.74
CA LEU A 454 3.25 25.50 3.98
C LEU A 454 3.81 24.09 3.75
N LEU A 455 3.38 23.41 2.70
CA LEU A 455 3.93 22.10 2.31
C LEU A 455 5.42 22.21 1.96
N ASP A 456 5.79 23.21 1.16
CA ASP A 456 7.18 23.45 0.76
C ASP A 456 8.05 23.84 1.96
N ALA A 457 7.55 24.72 2.83
CA ALA A 457 8.25 25.10 4.06
C ALA A 457 8.44 23.89 4.99
N GLY A 458 7.38 23.12 5.27
CA GLY A 458 7.44 21.96 6.17
C GLY A 458 8.34 20.85 5.65
N SER A 459 8.44 20.67 4.34
CA SER A 459 9.32 19.66 3.74
C SER A 459 10.79 20.10 3.66
N SER A 460 11.07 21.41 3.60
CA SER A 460 12.43 21.94 3.40
C SER A 460 13.12 22.43 4.69
N THR A 461 12.39 22.57 5.79
CA THR A 461 12.93 23.01 7.08
C THR A 461 13.54 21.85 7.84
N TYR A 462 14.81 21.94 8.24
CA TYR A 462 15.50 20.91 9.01
C TYR A 462 15.27 21.00 10.53
N ASP A 463 14.91 22.17 11.05
CA ASP A 463 14.57 22.33 12.46
C ASP A 463 13.22 21.69 12.78
N GLU A 464 13.23 20.66 13.63
CA GLU A 464 12.05 19.87 13.95
C GLU A 464 10.96 20.69 14.64
N ALA A 465 11.35 21.61 15.54
CA ALA A 465 10.39 22.44 16.26
C ALA A 465 9.68 23.43 15.31
N GLU A 466 10.41 24.02 14.38
CA GLU A 466 9.84 24.86 13.33
C GLU A 466 8.94 24.07 12.39
N ARG A 467 9.32 22.83 12.00
CA ARG A 467 8.47 21.93 11.20
C ARG A 467 7.15 21.61 11.90
N VAL A 468 7.20 21.37 13.22
CA VAL A 468 5.97 21.13 14.02
C VAL A 468 5.02 22.29 13.90
N GLU A 469 5.51 23.54 14.09
CA GLU A 469 4.68 24.74 13.98
C GLU A 469 4.07 24.89 12.59
N ILE A 470 4.85 24.68 11.52
CA ILE A 470 4.39 24.75 10.12
C ILE A 470 3.29 23.73 9.85
N TYR A 471 3.49 22.47 10.24
CA TYR A 471 2.49 21.43 9.99
C TYR A 471 1.24 21.57 10.86
N GLN A 472 1.32 22.17 12.04
CA GLN A 472 0.15 22.51 12.84
C GLN A 472 -0.65 23.65 12.21
N GLU A 473 0.02 24.72 11.73
CA GLU A 473 -0.63 25.80 10.97
C GLU A 473 -1.33 25.24 9.71
N LEU A 474 -0.68 24.33 8.99
CA LEU A 474 -1.28 23.70 7.82
C LEU A 474 -2.55 22.93 8.19
N GLN A 475 -2.55 22.13 9.26
CA GLN A 475 -3.73 21.36 9.69
C GLN A 475 -4.89 22.28 10.12
N ASP A 476 -4.62 23.37 10.87
CA ASP A 476 -5.62 24.39 11.20
C ASP A 476 -6.29 24.94 9.94
N TYR A 477 -5.47 25.30 8.96
CA TYR A 477 -5.96 25.86 7.71
C TYR A 477 -6.77 24.85 6.88
N LEU A 478 -6.30 23.60 6.79
CA LEU A 478 -7.03 22.53 6.12
C LEU A 478 -8.39 22.25 6.79
N TYR A 479 -8.43 22.29 8.13
CA TYR A 479 -9.67 22.16 8.88
C TYR A 479 -10.62 23.31 8.57
N GLU A 480 -10.16 24.57 8.63
CA GLU A 480 -10.98 25.74 8.31
C GLU A 480 -11.58 25.64 6.90
N MET A 481 -10.75 25.35 5.90
CA MET A 481 -11.12 25.37 4.47
C MET A 481 -11.95 24.17 4.01
N THR A 482 -11.96 23.07 4.75
CA THR A 482 -12.76 21.87 4.49
C THR A 482 -12.62 21.36 3.05
N TYR A 483 -11.40 21.30 2.53
CA TYR A 483 -11.14 20.72 1.20
C TYR A 483 -11.40 19.23 1.16
N THR A 484 -11.21 18.56 2.31
CA THR A 484 -11.52 17.16 2.56
C THR A 484 -12.16 17.00 3.93
N VAL A 485 -12.76 15.84 4.17
CA VAL A 485 -13.17 15.40 5.50
C VAL A 485 -12.32 14.21 5.87
N PRO A 486 -11.41 14.31 6.88
CA PRO A 486 -10.80 13.15 7.51
C PRO A 486 -11.88 12.22 8.04
N VAL A 487 -11.84 10.93 7.69
CA VAL A 487 -12.91 9.98 8.02
C VAL A 487 -12.44 8.97 9.06
N ALA A 488 -11.41 8.21 8.72
CA ALA A 488 -10.99 7.09 9.56
C ALA A 488 -9.48 6.83 9.47
N TYR A 489 -8.95 6.30 10.57
CA TYR A 489 -7.68 5.59 10.59
C TYR A 489 -7.96 4.09 10.54
N PRO A 490 -7.80 3.44 9.38
CA PRO A 490 -8.00 1.99 9.27
C PRO A 490 -6.98 1.24 10.10
N THR A 491 -7.44 0.22 10.82
CA THR A 491 -6.56 -0.75 11.46
C THR A 491 -6.18 -1.83 10.44
N PHE A 492 -4.94 -2.23 10.46
CA PHE A 492 -4.44 -3.34 9.68
C PHE A 492 -4.12 -4.52 10.61
N ALA A 493 -4.27 -5.75 10.12
CA ALA A 493 -3.98 -6.92 10.94
C ALA A 493 -3.41 -8.08 10.13
N PHE A 494 -2.54 -8.80 10.81
CA PHE A 494 -2.04 -10.13 10.44
C PHE A 494 -2.53 -11.15 11.46
N GLY A 495 -2.78 -12.38 11.02
CA GLY A 495 -2.86 -13.51 11.94
C GLY A 495 -1.52 -14.21 12.00
N ALA A 496 -1.10 -14.63 13.17
CA ALA A 496 0.10 -15.41 13.37
C ALA A 496 -0.17 -16.62 14.27
N ALA A 497 0.57 -17.70 14.09
CA ALA A 497 0.59 -18.80 15.04
C ALA A 497 1.22 -18.33 16.37
N ALA A 498 0.76 -18.85 17.51
CA ALA A 498 1.18 -18.38 18.84
C ALA A 498 2.67 -18.65 19.16
N ASP A 499 3.30 -19.55 18.45
CA ASP A 499 4.74 -19.86 18.53
C ASP A 499 5.61 -18.94 17.65
N VAL A 500 5.01 -18.12 16.78
CA VAL A 500 5.70 -17.06 16.05
C VAL A 500 5.98 -15.90 17.00
N GLN A 501 7.26 -15.61 17.22
CA GLN A 501 7.72 -14.54 18.09
C GLN A 501 8.43 -13.44 17.28
N GLY A 502 8.45 -12.22 17.82
CA GLY A 502 9.12 -11.08 17.19
C GLY A 502 8.37 -10.51 15.97
N PHE A 503 7.26 -11.13 15.54
CA PHE A 503 6.48 -10.61 14.41
C PHE A 503 5.74 -9.35 14.81
N ASN A 504 6.02 -8.28 14.08
CA ASN A 504 5.39 -6.96 14.22
C ASN A 504 5.43 -6.27 12.85
N PHE A 505 4.70 -5.18 12.69
CA PHE A 505 4.75 -4.38 11.48
C PHE A 505 4.84 -2.89 11.81
N ALA A 506 5.51 -2.16 10.93
CA ALA A 506 5.60 -0.72 11.03
C ALA A 506 4.28 -0.05 10.61
N SER A 507 4.12 1.22 10.95
CA SER A 507 2.94 2.02 10.63
C SER A 507 2.65 2.12 9.11
N ASN A 508 3.66 1.87 8.26
CA ASN A 508 3.53 1.77 6.80
C ASN A 508 3.05 0.39 6.28
N GLN A 509 2.61 -0.51 7.17
CA GLN A 509 2.10 -1.88 6.91
C GLN A 509 3.16 -2.90 6.48
N ILE A 510 4.43 -2.56 6.47
CA ILE A 510 5.49 -3.48 6.06
C ILE A 510 6.09 -4.12 7.33
N PRO A 511 5.90 -5.45 7.55
CA PRO A 511 6.57 -6.12 8.64
C PRO A 511 8.06 -6.29 8.34
N ASP A 512 8.87 -6.14 9.37
CA ASP A 512 10.24 -6.59 9.35
C ASP A 512 10.28 -8.08 9.71
N LEU A 513 10.52 -8.92 8.71
CA LEU A 513 10.58 -10.36 8.88
C LEU A 513 11.92 -10.83 9.47
N THR A 514 12.93 -9.97 9.54
CA THR A 514 14.26 -10.35 10.05
C THR A 514 14.26 -10.60 11.54
N THR A 515 13.31 -10.02 12.28
CA THR A 515 13.15 -10.16 13.73
C THR A 515 12.33 -11.37 14.15
N VAL A 516 11.76 -12.11 13.19
CA VAL A 516 10.81 -13.22 13.43
C VAL A 516 11.56 -14.50 13.79
N SER A 517 11.01 -15.27 14.74
CA SER A 517 11.40 -16.64 15.04
C SER A 517 10.18 -17.53 15.20
N VAL A 518 10.32 -18.81 14.85
CA VAL A 518 9.30 -19.84 15.06
C VAL A 518 9.82 -20.77 16.16
N GLY A 519 9.04 -20.91 17.24
CA GLY A 519 9.39 -21.65 18.45
C GLY A 519 9.23 -23.16 18.34
#